data_bb407630ab749439feaae8d07168da94
#
_entry.id   bb407630ab749439feaae8d07168da94
#
_cell.length_a   1.000
_cell.length_b   1.000
_cell.length_c   1.000
_cell.angle_alpha   90.00
_cell.angle_beta   90.00
_cell.angle_gamma   90.00
#
_symmetry.space_group_name_H-M   'P 1'
#
loop_
_entity.id
_entity.type
_entity.pdbx_description
1 polymer ?
#
loop_
_entity_poly.entity_id
_entity_poly.type
_entity_poly.pdbx_seq_one_letter_code
_entity_poly.pdbx_strand_id
1 'polypeptide(L)'
;MSGMKLHLPLAVLTAFLAGCAGGLSDDEARARAERVFRESFSHGNRQMAAKVEQQDEVQALCTRYRNEPPKDVADGIERSQAASIRYPASGKLLGDWRQGEKIAQDGYGLRFTDPDTRRPNGGGCYNCHRIAPAEISYGTVAPSLYRFGALRGTGAATQRYVYGKIYDSQASTACSHMPRFGHNAVLTEEQIMHLVALLLDPNSPVNQ
;
A
#
# COMPACT_ATOMS: atom_id res chain seq x y z
N MET A 1 -78.82 0.66 6.45
CA MET A 1 -77.39 0.66 6.87
C MET A 1 -76.53 0.40 5.59
N SER A 2 -76.04 1.47 5.00
CA SER A 2 -75.33 1.41 3.68
C SER A 2 -73.85 1.32 3.94
N GLY A 3 -73.26 0.20 3.53
CA GLY A 3 -71.85 -0.04 3.66
C GLY A 3 -71.01 0.68 2.57
N MET A 4 -70.28 1.70 2.95
CA MET A 4 -69.38 2.46 2.11
C MET A 4 -68.11 1.64 1.89
N LYS A 5 -67.95 1.06 0.67
CA LYS A 5 -66.74 0.37 0.25
C LYS A 5 -65.66 1.40 -0.05
N LEU A 6 -64.64 1.45 0.81
CA LEU A 6 -63.44 2.27 0.62
C LEU A 6 -62.54 1.63 -0.44
N HIS A 7 -62.62 2.09 -1.68
CA HIS A 7 -61.71 1.75 -2.72
C HIS A 7 -60.48 2.69 -2.64
N LEU A 8 -59.47 2.29 -1.91
CA LEU A 8 -58.18 2.98 -1.95
C LEU A 8 -57.52 2.67 -3.32
N PRO A 9 -57.20 3.68 -4.15
CA PRO A 9 -56.70 3.39 -5.49
C PRO A 9 -55.31 2.77 -5.40
N LEU A 10 -55.17 1.62 -6.06
CA LEU A 10 -53.94 0.83 -6.21
C LEU A 10 -52.74 1.64 -6.81
N ALA A 11 -53.06 2.82 -7.37
CA ALA A 11 -52.10 3.74 -7.96
C ALA A 11 -51.15 4.43 -6.95
N VAL A 12 -51.48 4.48 -5.64
CA VAL A 12 -50.64 5.11 -4.61
C VAL A 12 -49.52 4.15 -4.15
N LEU A 13 -49.72 2.84 -4.27
CA LEU A 13 -48.75 1.84 -3.83
C LEU A 13 -47.61 1.65 -4.83
N THR A 14 -47.86 1.93 -6.12
CA THR A 14 -46.81 1.81 -7.17
C THR A 14 -45.84 2.98 -7.20
N ALA A 15 -46.22 4.16 -6.69
CA ALA A 15 -45.36 5.33 -6.65
C ALA A 15 -44.25 5.21 -5.57
N PHE A 16 -44.45 4.41 -4.52
CA PHE A 16 -43.45 4.21 -3.46
C PHE A 16 -42.37 3.17 -3.81
N LEU A 17 -42.59 2.31 -4.81
CA LEU A 17 -41.63 1.29 -5.24
C LEU A 17 -40.65 1.80 -6.33
N ALA A 18 -40.96 2.93 -6.96
CA ALA A 18 -40.09 3.54 -7.97
C ALA A 18 -38.93 4.37 -7.37
N GLY A 19 -38.94 4.65 -6.09
CA GLY A 19 -37.93 5.48 -5.42
C GLY A 19 -36.59 4.83 -5.15
N CYS A 20 -36.46 3.50 -5.27
CA CYS A 20 -35.21 2.76 -5.01
C CYS A 20 -34.49 2.27 -6.27
N ALA A 21 -35.02 2.52 -7.46
CA ALA A 21 -34.47 2.00 -8.71
C ALA A 21 -33.55 2.96 -9.47
N GLY A 22 -33.30 4.16 -8.93
CA GLY A 22 -32.38 5.14 -9.50
C GLY A 22 -30.99 5.07 -8.89
N GLY A 23 -30.29 3.94 -9.03
CA GLY A 23 -28.86 3.90 -8.76
C GLY A 23 -28.11 4.81 -9.75
N LEU A 24 -26.99 5.42 -9.29
CA LEU A 24 -26.09 6.15 -10.18
C LEU A 24 -25.60 5.20 -11.28
N SER A 25 -25.48 5.67 -12.50
CA SER A 25 -24.73 4.96 -13.53
C SER A 25 -23.25 4.82 -13.11
N ASP A 26 -22.54 3.85 -13.65
CA ASP A 26 -21.11 3.64 -13.33
C ASP A 26 -20.27 4.91 -13.58
N ASP A 27 -20.59 5.66 -14.62
CA ASP A 27 -19.91 6.93 -14.95
C ASP A 27 -20.22 8.03 -13.93
N GLU A 28 -21.46 8.16 -13.51
CA GLU A 28 -21.85 9.12 -12.45
C GLU A 28 -21.24 8.73 -11.10
N ALA A 29 -21.23 7.45 -10.76
CA ALA A 29 -20.61 6.94 -9.54
C ALA A 29 -19.11 7.22 -9.55
N ARG A 30 -18.43 6.98 -10.67
CA ARG A 30 -17.00 7.28 -10.86
C ARG A 30 -16.72 8.77 -10.72
N ALA A 31 -17.44 9.61 -11.46
CA ALA A 31 -17.25 11.06 -11.41
C ALA A 31 -17.49 11.62 -10.00
N ARG A 32 -18.46 11.08 -9.28
CA ARG A 32 -18.74 11.45 -7.88
C ARG A 32 -17.60 11.00 -6.95
N ALA A 33 -17.11 9.77 -7.10
CA ALA A 33 -16.01 9.25 -6.31
C ALA A 33 -14.72 10.07 -6.52
N GLU A 34 -14.37 10.38 -7.77
CA GLU A 34 -13.22 11.20 -8.10
C GLU A 34 -13.32 12.62 -7.52
N ARG A 35 -14.50 13.22 -7.56
CA ARG A 35 -14.73 14.55 -6.96
C ARG A 35 -14.53 14.50 -5.45
N VAL A 36 -15.21 13.57 -4.75
CA VAL A 36 -15.08 13.40 -3.30
C VAL A 36 -13.63 13.14 -2.91
N PHE A 37 -12.94 12.31 -3.68
CA PHE A 37 -11.53 12.01 -3.44
C PHE A 37 -10.67 13.29 -3.53
N ARG A 38 -10.77 14.04 -4.62
CA ARG A 38 -10.02 15.30 -4.79
C ARG A 38 -10.33 16.34 -3.71
N GLU A 39 -11.60 16.47 -3.33
CA GLU A 39 -12.01 17.40 -2.27
C GLU A 39 -11.48 16.98 -0.90
N SER A 40 -11.48 15.67 -0.59
CA SER A 40 -10.98 15.12 0.66
C SER A 40 -9.46 15.31 0.86
N PHE A 41 -8.70 15.33 -0.22
CA PHE A 41 -7.24 15.53 -0.21
C PHE A 41 -6.81 16.93 -0.66
N SER A 42 -7.71 17.92 -0.58
CA SER A 42 -7.43 19.32 -0.97
C SER A 42 -6.47 20.04 -0.03
N HIS A 43 -6.28 19.54 1.20
CA HIS A 43 -5.42 20.11 2.23
C HIS A 43 -4.26 19.17 2.56
N GLY A 44 -3.22 19.72 3.22
CA GLY A 44 -2.08 18.94 3.68
C GLY A 44 -0.96 18.79 2.66
N ASN A 45 -0.25 17.67 2.69
CA ASN A 45 0.89 17.42 1.81
C ASN A 45 0.44 17.15 0.35
N ARG A 46 0.52 18.18 -0.49
CA ARG A 46 0.09 18.11 -1.89
C ARG A 46 0.91 17.13 -2.73
N GLN A 47 2.16 16.89 -2.40
CA GLN A 47 2.97 15.89 -3.12
C GLN A 47 2.47 14.47 -2.86
N MET A 48 2.06 14.18 -1.63
CA MET A 48 1.43 12.89 -1.30
C MET A 48 0.04 12.76 -1.92
N ALA A 49 -0.77 13.83 -1.88
CA ALA A 49 -2.07 13.85 -2.52
C ALA A 49 -1.97 13.54 -4.02
N ALA A 50 -1.04 14.18 -4.74
CA ALA A 50 -0.84 13.93 -6.18
C ALA A 50 -0.47 12.46 -6.49
N LYS A 51 0.34 11.81 -5.63
CA LYS A 51 0.67 10.38 -5.79
C LYS A 51 -0.51 9.44 -5.57
N VAL A 52 -1.48 9.85 -4.77
CA VAL A 52 -2.69 9.06 -4.49
C VAL A 52 -3.76 9.33 -5.56
N GLU A 53 -3.83 10.56 -6.08
CA GLU A 53 -4.81 10.96 -7.10
C GLU A 53 -4.58 10.31 -8.47
N GLN A 54 -3.33 9.96 -8.79
CA GLN A 54 -2.98 9.40 -10.10
C GLN A 54 -2.55 7.95 -9.97
N GLN A 55 -3.33 7.06 -10.57
CA GLN A 55 -2.94 5.65 -10.70
C GLN A 55 -1.96 5.48 -11.84
N ASP A 56 -0.85 4.79 -11.60
CA ASP A 56 -0.03 4.27 -12.68
C ASP A 56 -0.69 3.04 -13.34
N GLU A 57 -0.08 2.55 -14.42
CA GLU A 57 -0.61 1.41 -15.17
C GLU A 57 -0.85 0.17 -14.29
N VAL A 58 0.08 -0.13 -13.38
CA VAL A 58 -0.03 -1.29 -12.48
C VAL A 58 -1.16 -1.09 -11.47
N GLN A 59 -1.26 0.10 -10.90
CA GLN A 59 -2.36 0.42 -9.98
C GLN A 59 -3.72 0.35 -10.69
N ALA A 60 -3.80 0.82 -11.94
CA ALA A 60 -5.02 0.74 -12.75
C ALA A 60 -5.41 -0.72 -13.05
N LEU A 61 -4.42 -1.59 -13.36
CA LEU A 61 -4.67 -3.03 -13.51
C LEU A 61 -5.16 -3.66 -12.22
N CYS A 62 -4.51 -3.37 -11.09
CA CYS A 62 -4.92 -3.89 -9.79
C CYS A 62 -6.33 -3.44 -9.40
N THR A 63 -6.68 -2.19 -9.68
CA THR A 63 -8.04 -1.68 -9.47
C THR A 63 -9.05 -2.41 -10.36
N ARG A 64 -8.73 -2.58 -11.66
CA ARG A 64 -9.58 -3.29 -12.62
C ARG A 64 -9.93 -4.70 -12.15
N TYR A 65 -8.95 -5.43 -11.63
CA TYR A 65 -9.09 -6.80 -11.18
C TYR A 65 -9.37 -6.94 -9.67
N ARG A 66 -9.66 -5.84 -8.97
CA ARG A 66 -9.92 -5.83 -7.52
C ARG A 66 -8.82 -6.54 -6.71
N ASN A 67 -7.56 -6.32 -7.11
CA ASN A 67 -6.34 -6.94 -6.58
C ASN A 67 -6.22 -8.47 -6.80
N GLU A 68 -7.06 -9.05 -7.63
CA GLU A 68 -7.05 -10.48 -7.99
C GLU A 68 -6.91 -10.65 -9.51
N PRO A 69 -5.77 -10.22 -10.12
CA PRO A 69 -5.58 -10.34 -11.55
C PRO A 69 -5.42 -11.79 -11.98
N PRO A 70 -5.83 -12.15 -13.22
CA PRO A 70 -5.50 -13.44 -13.83
C PRO A 70 -3.98 -13.67 -13.83
N LYS A 71 -3.58 -14.93 -13.83
CA LYS A 71 -2.16 -15.32 -13.68
C LYS A 71 -1.24 -14.67 -14.71
N ASP A 72 -1.63 -14.59 -15.95
CA ASP A 72 -0.86 -13.97 -17.03
C ASP A 72 -0.63 -12.47 -16.81
N VAL A 73 -1.66 -11.77 -16.33
CA VAL A 73 -1.59 -10.35 -15.94
C VAL A 73 -0.69 -10.19 -14.72
N ALA A 74 -0.86 -11.03 -13.69
CA ALA A 74 -0.01 -11.03 -12.50
C ALA A 74 1.47 -11.23 -12.85
N ASP A 75 1.77 -12.26 -13.65
CA ASP A 75 3.12 -12.55 -14.14
C ASP A 75 3.69 -11.36 -14.97
N GLY A 76 2.85 -10.68 -15.72
CA GLY A 76 3.21 -9.46 -16.47
C GLY A 76 3.62 -8.32 -15.55
N ILE A 77 2.82 -8.05 -14.52
CA ILE A 77 3.11 -7.05 -13.49
C ILE A 77 4.42 -7.37 -12.80
N GLU A 78 4.58 -8.58 -12.28
CA GLU A 78 5.79 -8.98 -11.55
C GLU A 78 7.06 -8.83 -12.41
N ARG A 79 7.04 -9.28 -13.67
CA ARG A 79 8.18 -9.13 -14.59
C ARG A 79 8.51 -7.67 -14.87
N SER A 80 7.52 -6.84 -15.15
CA SER A 80 7.73 -5.42 -15.48
C SER A 80 8.29 -4.66 -14.27
N GLN A 81 7.72 -4.92 -13.08
CA GLN A 81 8.17 -4.27 -11.86
C GLN A 81 9.55 -4.78 -11.41
N ALA A 82 9.86 -6.07 -11.57
CA ALA A 82 11.20 -6.60 -11.30
C ALA A 82 12.27 -5.96 -12.20
N ALA A 83 11.95 -5.72 -13.48
CA ALA A 83 12.85 -5.04 -14.42
C ALA A 83 13.08 -3.56 -14.08
N SER A 84 12.17 -2.93 -13.34
CA SER A 84 12.25 -1.52 -12.93
C SER A 84 13.09 -1.28 -11.68
N ILE A 85 13.44 -2.33 -10.92
CA ILE A 85 14.23 -2.19 -9.68
C ILE A 85 15.61 -1.64 -9.98
N ARG A 86 15.94 -0.53 -9.35
CA ARG A 86 17.29 0.05 -9.39
C ARG A 86 18.06 -0.42 -8.18
N TYR A 87 19.11 -1.21 -8.43
CA TYR A 87 20.01 -1.66 -7.39
C TYR A 87 21.20 -0.69 -7.25
N PRO A 88 21.79 -0.58 -6.04
CA PRO A 88 22.98 0.24 -5.82
C PRO A 88 24.11 -0.10 -6.80
N ALA A 89 24.70 0.92 -7.42
CA ALA A 89 25.82 0.75 -8.35
C ALA A 89 27.05 0.09 -7.69
N SER A 90 27.19 0.25 -6.37
CA SER A 90 28.23 -0.39 -5.56
C SER A 90 28.07 -1.91 -5.43
N GLY A 91 26.89 -2.44 -5.75
CA GLY A 91 26.52 -3.83 -5.49
C GLY A 91 26.29 -4.17 -4.02
N LYS A 92 26.50 -3.23 -3.08
CA LYS A 92 26.26 -3.43 -1.66
C LYS A 92 24.78 -3.24 -1.37
N LEU A 93 24.19 -4.17 -0.62
CA LEU A 93 22.77 -4.12 -0.24
C LEU A 93 22.53 -4.01 1.27
N LEU A 94 23.60 -4.12 2.07
CA LEU A 94 23.54 -3.97 3.52
C LEU A 94 24.04 -2.60 3.95
N GLY A 95 23.22 -1.93 4.75
CA GLY A 95 23.57 -0.68 5.43
C GLY A 95 23.81 -0.89 6.94
N ASP A 96 23.31 0.03 7.76
CA ASP A 96 23.35 -0.03 9.23
C ASP A 96 21.94 -0.37 9.77
N TRP A 97 21.83 -1.51 10.46
CA TRP A 97 20.56 -1.95 11.02
C TRP A 97 19.97 -0.97 12.06
N ARG A 98 20.83 -0.20 12.77
CA ARG A 98 20.36 0.81 13.75
C ARG A 98 19.63 1.97 13.08
N GLN A 99 20.09 2.36 11.89
CA GLN A 99 19.35 3.33 11.06
C GLN A 99 18.09 2.68 10.48
N GLY A 100 18.17 1.42 10.08
CA GLY A 100 17.03 0.64 9.61
C GLY A 100 15.89 0.58 10.64
N GLU A 101 16.23 0.37 11.92
CA GLU A 101 15.25 0.36 13.02
C GLU A 101 14.51 1.70 13.13
N LYS A 102 15.24 2.82 13.12
CA LYS A 102 14.63 4.15 13.16
C LYS A 102 13.71 4.40 11.97
N ILE A 103 14.12 4.00 10.77
CA ILE A 103 13.32 4.14 9.55
C ILE A 103 12.07 3.26 9.62
N ALA A 104 12.19 2.04 10.14
CA ALA A 104 11.07 1.11 10.26
C ALA A 104 9.99 1.61 11.24
N GLN A 105 10.42 2.27 12.33
CA GLN A 105 9.50 2.84 13.33
C GLN A 105 8.88 4.16 12.89
N ASP A 106 9.59 4.97 12.10
CA ASP A 106 9.14 6.29 11.68
C ASP A 106 8.14 6.19 10.50
N GLY A 107 6.90 6.62 10.72
CA GLY A 107 5.87 6.71 9.68
C GLY A 107 5.75 8.10 9.05
N TYR A 108 6.67 9.02 9.31
CA TYR A 108 6.62 10.37 8.76
C TYR A 108 6.76 10.38 7.23
N GLY A 109 6.05 11.30 6.58
CA GLY A 109 6.05 11.47 5.12
C GLY A 109 5.09 10.55 4.36
N LEU A 110 4.45 9.58 5.05
CA LEU A 110 3.45 8.69 4.47
C LEU A 110 2.01 9.15 4.71
N ARG A 111 1.81 10.20 5.52
CA ARG A 111 0.51 10.80 5.78
C ARG A 111 0.37 12.10 4.99
N PHE A 112 -0.81 12.32 4.40
CA PHE A 112 -1.08 13.56 3.67
C PHE A 112 -1.04 14.82 4.58
N THR A 113 -1.15 14.62 5.91
CA THR A 113 -1.06 15.68 6.92
C THR A 113 0.37 16.08 7.30
N ASP A 114 1.38 15.33 6.86
CA ASP A 114 2.79 15.64 7.19
C ASP A 114 3.24 16.88 6.41
N PRO A 115 3.55 18.01 7.08
CA PRO A 115 3.67 19.30 6.39
C PRO A 115 5.05 19.55 5.78
N ASP A 116 6.11 18.95 6.31
CA ASP A 116 7.48 19.25 5.92
C ASP A 116 8.06 18.20 4.98
N THR A 117 8.24 18.57 3.72
CA THR A 117 8.80 17.69 2.68
C THR A 117 10.33 17.63 2.69
N ARG A 118 11.03 18.40 3.53
CA ARG A 118 12.50 18.41 3.67
C ARG A 118 12.99 17.34 4.64
N ARG A 119 12.13 16.94 5.59
CA ARG A 119 12.44 15.84 6.50
C ARG A 119 12.45 14.52 5.72
N PRO A 120 13.48 13.67 5.89
CA PRO A 120 13.46 12.34 5.29
C PRO A 120 12.23 11.53 5.72
N ASN A 121 11.65 10.80 4.77
CA ASN A 121 10.53 9.92 5.07
C ASN A 121 10.98 8.72 5.89
N GLY A 122 10.08 8.21 6.72
CA GLY A 122 10.20 6.90 7.35
C GLY A 122 9.46 5.81 6.55
N GLY A 123 9.62 4.57 6.97
CA GLY A 123 8.98 3.41 6.34
C GLY A 123 7.67 2.99 7.00
N GLY A 124 7.49 3.30 8.31
CA GLY A 124 6.30 2.91 9.07
C GLY A 124 6.03 1.40 9.05
N CYS A 125 7.07 0.58 8.99
CA CYS A 125 6.97 -0.87 8.74
C CYS A 125 6.21 -1.60 9.85
N TYR A 126 6.33 -1.12 11.09
CA TYR A 126 5.61 -1.65 12.24
C TYR A 126 4.09 -1.45 12.17
N ASN A 127 3.60 -0.53 11.36
CA ASN A 127 2.15 -0.38 11.17
C ASN A 127 1.51 -1.64 10.57
N CYS A 128 2.29 -2.47 9.87
CA CYS A 128 1.81 -3.68 9.21
C CYS A 128 2.48 -4.95 9.72
N HIS A 129 3.77 -4.89 10.08
CA HIS A 129 4.59 -6.05 10.41
C HIS A 129 5.00 -6.07 11.88
N ARG A 130 4.97 -7.27 12.48
CA ARG A 130 5.79 -7.54 13.66
C ARG A 130 7.24 -7.72 13.23
N ILE A 131 8.18 -6.98 13.82
CA ILE A 131 9.60 -6.97 13.41
C ILE A 131 10.49 -7.38 14.59
N ALA A 132 10.76 -6.49 15.53
CA ALA A 132 11.55 -6.80 16.72
C ALA A 132 10.66 -7.12 17.94
N PRO A 133 11.11 -8.01 18.86
CA PRO A 133 10.28 -8.40 20.01
C PRO A 133 10.03 -7.26 21.01
N ALA A 134 10.94 -6.29 21.08
CA ALA A 134 10.83 -5.17 22.01
C ALA A 134 9.70 -4.19 21.65
N GLU A 135 9.29 -4.13 20.38
CA GLU A 135 8.18 -3.30 19.93
C GLU A 135 6.86 -4.08 20.10
N ILE A 136 6.03 -3.58 20.99
CA ILE A 136 4.74 -4.20 21.31
C ILE A 136 3.58 -3.62 20.50
N SER A 137 3.77 -2.43 19.89
CA SER A 137 2.78 -1.76 19.05
C SER A 137 3.06 -2.03 17.58
N TYR A 138 2.50 -3.10 17.06
CA TYR A 138 2.69 -3.50 15.67
C TYR A 138 1.38 -3.99 15.03
N GLY A 139 1.28 -3.82 13.71
CA GLY A 139 0.20 -4.36 12.91
C GLY A 139 0.37 -5.84 12.60
N THR A 140 -0.75 -6.50 12.29
CA THR A 140 -0.81 -7.94 11.98
C THR A 140 -1.37 -8.21 10.58
N VAL A 141 -1.51 -7.16 9.77
CA VAL A 141 -2.06 -7.27 8.39
C VAL A 141 -1.05 -7.82 7.39
N ALA A 142 0.23 -7.86 7.78
CA ALA A 142 1.32 -8.41 6.97
C ALA A 142 2.06 -9.51 7.73
N PRO A 143 2.83 -10.38 7.03
CA PRO A 143 3.59 -11.45 7.68
C PRO A 143 4.59 -10.92 8.70
N SER A 144 4.78 -11.67 9.81
CA SER A 144 5.84 -11.37 10.77
C SER A 144 7.21 -11.44 10.11
N LEU A 145 8.05 -10.45 10.37
CA LEU A 145 9.44 -10.39 9.95
C LEU A 145 10.41 -10.76 11.08
N TYR A 146 9.88 -11.11 12.26
CA TYR A 146 10.70 -11.56 13.39
C TYR A 146 11.53 -12.77 13.00
N ARG A 147 12.84 -12.73 13.33
CA ARG A 147 13.86 -13.72 12.97
C ARG A 147 14.02 -13.95 11.46
N PHE A 148 13.71 -12.94 10.64
CA PHE A 148 13.69 -13.11 9.18
C PHE A 148 15.04 -13.59 8.66
N GLY A 149 16.15 -12.94 9.03
CA GLY A 149 17.50 -13.34 8.62
C GLY A 149 17.89 -14.72 9.15
N ALA A 150 17.55 -15.03 10.40
CA ALA A 150 17.80 -16.34 11.00
C ALA A 150 17.03 -17.47 10.28
N LEU A 151 15.80 -17.21 9.83
CA LEU A 151 14.94 -18.21 9.18
C LEU A 151 15.15 -18.33 7.69
N ARG A 152 15.53 -17.25 7.00
CA ARG A 152 15.64 -17.18 5.54
C ARG A 152 17.07 -17.14 5.03
N GLY A 153 18.03 -16.99 5.95
CA GLY A 153 19.45 -16.79 5.63
C GLY A 153 19.76 -15.34 5.27
N THR A 154 21.05 -15.01 5.27
CA THR A 154 21.58 -13.64 5.09
C THR A 154 22.41 -13.48 3.81
N GLY A 155 22.41 -14.50 2.93
CA GLY A 155 23.19 -14.53 1.70
C GLY A 155 22.72 -13.52 0.66
N ALA A 156 23.52 -13.35 -0.40
CA ALA A 156 23.31 -12.37 -1.46
C ALA A 156 21.92 -12.48 -2.13
N ALA A 157 21.41 -13.69 -2.33
CA ALA A 157 20.09 -13.90 -2.90
C ALA A 157 18.99 -13.34 -1.99
N THR A 158 19.09 -13.59 -0.66
CA THR A 158 18.14 -13.07 0.32
C THR A 158 18.23 -11.54 0.40
N GLN A 159 19.44 -10.98 0.42
CA GLN A 159 19.65 -9.53 0.40
C GLN A 159 18.97 -8.88 -0.82
N ARG A 160 19.19 -9.48 -1.99
CA ARG A 160 18.60 -9.00 -3.24
C ARG A 160 17.07 -9.08 -3.23
N TYR A 161 16.52 -10.17 -2.71
CA TYR A 161 15.09 -10.35 -2.55
C TYR A 161 14.48 -9.29 -1.61
N VAL A 162 15.08 -9.10 -0.42
CA VAL A 162 14.57 -8.12 0.57
C VAL A 162 14.67 -6.70 0.04
N TYR A 163 15.79 -6.34 -0.59
CA TYR A 163 15.94 -5.04 -1.23
C TYR A 163 14.85 -4.81 -2.28
N GLY A 164 14.69 -5.77 -3.21
CA GLY A 164 13.69 -5.69 -4.27
C GLY A 164 12.26 -5.58 -3.72
N LYS A 165 11.95 -6.35 -2.67
CA LYS A 165 10.62 -6.35 -2.02
C LYS A 165 10.29 -5.01 -1.38
N ILE A 166 11.27 -4.33 -0.78
CA ILE A 166 11.10 -2.99 -0.22
C ILE A 166 11.06 -1.94 -1.33
N TYR A 167 11.92 -2.08 -2.34
CA TYR A 167 11.97 -1.15 -3.46
C TYR A 167 10.64 -1.15 -4.23
N ASP A 168 10.20 -2.33 -4.66
CA ASP A 168 8.92 -2.52 -5.32
C ASP A 168 8.29 -3.88 -4.95
N SER A 169 7.31 -3.83 -4.08
CA SER A 169 6.64 -5.02 -3.56
C SER A 169 5.93 -5.83 -4.66
N GLN A 170 5.54 -5.18 -5.75
CA GLN A 170 4.83 -5.80 -6.87
C GLN A 170 5.77 -6.56 -7.82
N ALA A 171 7.08 -6.40 -7.68
CA ALA A 171 8.07 -7.20 -8.38
C ALA A 171 8.07 -8.69 -7.99
N SER A 172 7.44 -9.05 -6.89
CA SER A 172 7.36 -10.42 -6.39
C SER A 172 5.97 -10.83 -5.91
N THR A 173 5.01 -9.94 -5.95
CA THR A 173 3.61 -10.19 -5.59
C THR A 173 2.75 -9.13 -6.25
N ALA A 174 2.17 -9.47 -7.38
CA ALA A 174 1.29 -8.56 -8.11
C ALA A 174 0.15 -8.07 -7.21
N CYS A 175 -0.18 -6.80 -7.35
CA CYS A 175 -1.21 -6.11 -6.58
C CYS A 175 -1.00 -6.14 -5.04
N SER A 176 0.25 -6.25 -4.60
CA SER A 176 0.61 -6.18 -3.19
C SER A 176 0.18 -4.86 -2.56
N HIS A 177 -0.39 -4.92 -1.35
CA HIS A 177 -0.71 -3.74 -0.55
C HIS A 177 0.51 -3.11 0.15
N MET A 178 1.66 -3.80 0.17
CA MET A 178 2.89 -3.21 0.68
C MET A 178 3.31 -2.05 -0.24
N PRO A 179 3.62 -0.86 0.31
CA PRO A 179 4.03 0.28 -0.51
C PRO A 179 5.28 -0.03 -1.34
N ARG A 180 5.36 0.57 -2.53
CA ARG A 180 6.53 0.51 -3.43
C ARG A 180 7.49 1.63 -3.07
N PHE A 181 8.22 1.48 -1.97
CA PHE A 181 8.96 2.55 -1.33
C PHE A 181 10.04 3.19 -2.22
N GLY A 182 10.83 2.38 -2.92
CA GLY A 182 11.87 2.86 -3.84
C GLY A 182 11.28 3.35 -5.15
N HIS A 183 10.35 2.59 -5.74
CA HIS A 183 9.68 2.95 -6.99
C HIS A 183 9.02 4.33 -6.92
N ASN A 184 8.34 4.61 -5.82
CA ASN A 184 7.65 5.88 -5.60
C ASN A 184 8.56 6.97 -4.98
N ALA A 185 9.85 6.73 -4.85
CA ALA A 185 10.81 7.63 -4.21
C ALA A 185 10.38 8.09 -2.79
N VAL A 186 9.71 7.20 -2.05
CA VAL A 186 9.36 7.43 -0.64
C VAL A 186 10.60 7.24 0.23
N LEU A 187 11.36 6.17 -0.01
CA LEU A 187 12.64 5.91 0.64
C LEU A 187 13.77 6.00 -0.37
N THR A 188 14.91 6.49 0.08
CA THR A 188 16.15 6.51 -0.71
C THR A 188 16.77 5.12 -0.79
N GLU A 189 17.68 4.92 -1.74
CA GLU A 189 18.49 3.71 -1.86
C GLU A 189 19.20 3.35 -0.54
N GLU A 190 19.82 4.34 0.11
CA GLU A 190 20.52 4.15 1.37
C GLU A 190 19.56 3.73 2.50
N GLN A 191 18.39 4.35 2.59
CA GLN A 191 17.38 3.96 3.57
C GLN A 191 16.89 2.52 3.37
N ILE A 192 16.74 2.08 2.11
CA ILE A 192 16.38 0.69 1.80
C ILE A 192 17.50 -0.26 2.23
N MET A 193 18.78 0.08 1.97
CA MET A 193 19.91 -0.72 2.44
C MET A 193 19.94 -0.85 3.98
N HIS A 194 19.63 0.19 4.70
CA HIS A 194 19.50 0.15 6.16
C HIS A 194 18.39 -0.79 6.63
N LEU A 195 17.25 -0.81 5.94
CA LEU A 195 16.16 -1.74 6.23
C LEU A 195 16.51 -3.19 5.88
N VAL A 196 17.28 -3.42 4.80
CA VAL A 196 17.82 -4.76 4.50
C VAL A 196 18.73 -5.23 5.63
N ALA A 197 19.59 -4.36 6.15
CA ALA A 197 20.44 -4.69 7.28
C ALA A 197 19.62 -4.96 8.55
N LEU A 198 18.57 -4.20 8.81
CA LEU A 198 17.66 -4.46 9.94
C LEU A 198 17.13 -5.89 9.92
N LEU A 199 16.72 -6.38 8.76
CA LEU A 199 16.12 -7.71 8.65
C LEU A 199 17.15 -8.85 8.60
N LEU A 200 18.37 -8.58 8.15
CA LEU A 200 19.34 -9.64 7.83
C LEU A 200 20.61 -9.65 8.69
N ASP A 201 20.96 -8.53 9.36
CA ASP A 201 22.14 -8.54 10.23
C ASP A 201 21.92 -9.45 11.44
N PRO A 202 22.82 -10.38 11.72
CA PRO A 202 22.70 -11.26 12.89
C PRO A 202 22.67 -10.51 14.23
N ASN A 203 23.24 -9.31 14.30
CA ASN A 203 23.24 -8.48 15.51
C ASN A 203 22.00 -7.57 15.62
N SER A 204 21.15 -7.58 14.62
CA SER A 204 19.88 -6.84 14.65
C SER A 204 18.93 -7.43 15.68
N PRO A 205 18.14 -6.61 16.40
CA PRO A 205 17.14 -7.10 17.37
C PRO A 205 16.06 -7.97 16.70
N VAL A 206 15.93 -7.91 15.41
CA VAL A 206 15.02 -8.77 14.63
C VAL A 206 15.43 -10.23 14.69
N ASN A 207 16.73 -10.52 14.79
CA ASN A 207 17.31 -11.85 14.69
C ASN A 207 17.78 -12.43 16.04
N GLN A 208 17.47 -11.72 17.15
CA GLN A 208 17.81 -12.14 18.51
C GLN A 208 16.73 -13.05 19.11
#